data_1854f4f4e8ed795eed63fea16e3ef149
#
_entry.id   1854f4f4e8ed795eed63fea16e3ef149
#
_cell.length_a   1.000
_cell.length_b   1.000
_cell.length_c   1.000
_cell.angle_alpha   90.00
_cell.angle_beta   90.00
_cell.angle_gamma   90.00
#
_symmetry.space_group_name_H-M   'P 1'
#
loop_
_entity.id
_entity.type
_entity.pdbx_description
1 polymer ?
#
loop_
_entity_poly.entity_id
_entity_poly.type
_entity_poly.pdbx_seq_one_letter_code
_entity_poly.pdbx_strand_id
1 'polypeptide(L)'
;WFSISLFLNQIYDFGDKYLIKTILGPVALAIYVVPQQLSGKLSILSKGFSSVLLPSISNTEGRGVQNSDLLLTIKLFIFLLPVLLFSMFYILDYFLILWIGINYPIEILKLLKIFIIVNWFACISHLFVTYYEGSGNVKKNTNIEILFLPIFIISIILAAISKSLILMAIVMLGKEVFLLFLRTFNLINKIKIIPSVYFISILVILTLFYFF
;
A
#
# COMPACT_ATOMS: atom_id res chain seq x y z
N TRP A 1 -20.97 -0.06 8.37
CA TRP A 1 -19.69 -0.70 8.07
C TRP A 1 -18.75 0.22 7.30
N PHE A 2 -19.26 0.92 6.31
CA PHE A 2 -18.45 1.86 5.52
C PHE A 2 -17.82 2.96 6.40
N SER A 3 -18.59 3.58 7.29
CA SER A 3 -18.09 4.58 8.23
C SER A 3 -17.02 4.02 9.19
N ILE A 4 -17.17 2.76 9.61
CA ILE A 4 -16.16 2.08 10.45
C ILE A 4 -14.87 1.89 9.67
N SER A 5 -14.94 1.43 8.41
CA SER A 5 -13.75 1.27 7.56
C SER A 5 -13.03 2.60 7.35
N LEU A 6 -13.77 3.70 7.10
CA LEU A 6 -13.18 5.04 6.99
C LEU A 6 -12.44 5.46 8.28
N PHE A 7 -13.01 5.18 9.44
CA PHE A 7 -12.37 5.49 10.73
C PHE A 7 -11.09 4.66 10.96
N LEU A 8 -11.15 3.36 10.63
CA LEU A 8 -9.97 2.48 10.71
C LEU A 8 -8.85 2.96 9.79
N ASN A 9 -9.18 3.38 8.57
CA ASN A 9 -8.20 3.92 7.63
C ASN A 9 -7.50 5.16 8.18
N GLN A 10 -8.19 6.04 8.92
CA GLN A 10 -7.55 7.18 9.60
C GLN A 10 -6.54 6.71 10.65
N ILE A 11 -6.84 5.67 11.42
CA ILE A 11 -5.89 5.11 12.40
C ILE A 11 -4.65 4.55 11.68
N TYR A 12 -4.84 3.83 10.58
CA TYR A 12 -3.75 3.28 9.77
C TYR A 12 -2.87 4.37 9.12
N ASP A 13 -3.45 5.50 8.72
CA ASP A 13 -2.77 6.56 7.98
C ASP A 13 -2.09 7.59 8.89
N PHE A 14 -2.55 7.75 10.13
CA PHE A 14 -2.03 8.76 11.04
C PHE A 14 -1.37 8.20 12.30
N GLY A 15 -1.59 6.93 12.63
CA GLY A 15 -1.05 6.31 13.84
C GLY A 15 0.48 6.30 13.88
N ASP A 16 1.14 6.01 12.76
CA ASP A 16 2.59 6.06 12.60
C ASP A 16 3.14 7.48 12.82
N LYS A 17 2.52 8.48 12.20
CA LYS A 17 2.93 9.88 12.27
C LYS A 17 2.80 10.44 13.68
N TYR A 18 1.72 10.07 14.39
CA TYR A 18 1.51 10.47 15.77
C TYR A 18 2.61 9.93 16.68
N LEU A 19 2.96 8.65 16.55
CA LEU A 19 4.02 8.02 17.34
C LEU A 19 5.40 8.61 17.02
N ILE A 20 5.70 8.85 15.74
CA ILE A 20 6.96 9.48 15.33
C ILE A 20 7.07 10.88 15.96
N LYS A 21 6.02 11.70 15.84
CA LYS A 21 6.02 13.04 16.38
C LYS A 21 6.25 13.06 17.89
N THR A 22 5.61 12.15 18.61
CA THR A 22 5.65 12.12 20.09
C THR A 22 6.94 11.53 20.65
N ILE A 23 7.51 10.50 19.99
CA ILE A 23 8.68 9.75 20.50
C ILE A 23 9.98 10.25 19.89
N LEU A 24 10.01 10.53 18.56
CA LEU A 24 11.21 10.89 17.83
C LEU A 24 11.31 12.40 17.55
N GLY A 25 10.21 13.13 17.68
CA GLY A 25 10.15 14.57 17.48
C GLY A 25 9.82 15.02 16.05
N PRO A 26 9.66 16.36 15.83
CA PRO A 26 9.15 16.91 14.58
C PRO A 26 10.13 16.77 13.39
N VAL A 27 11.44 16.77 13.64
CA VAL A 27 12.44 16.62 12.59
C VAL A 27 12.39 15.21 12.00
N ALA A 28 12.31 14.17 12.85
CA ALA A 28 12.15 12.79 12.42
C ALA A 28 10.85 12.59 11.64
N LEU A 29 9.77 13.27 12.08
CA LEU A 29 8.49 13.26 11.36
C LEU A 29 8.64 13.84 9.95
N ALA A 30 9.35 14.93 9.76
CA ALA A 30 9.57 15.53 8.45
C ALA A 30 10.34 14.58 7.52
N ILE A 31 11.42 13.94 8.02
CA ILE A 31 12.22 12.97 7.27
C ILE A 31 11.37 11.76 6.83
N TYR A 32 10.39 11.36 7.64
CA TYR A 32 9.51 10.23 7.34
C TYR A 32 8.35 10.60 6.41
N VAL A 33 7.68 11.72 6.65
CA VAL A 33 6.45 12.12 5.93
C VAL A 33 6.73 12.56 4.50
N VAL A 34 7.87 13.20 4.25
CA VAL A 34 8.23 13.68 2.90
C VAL A 34 8.29 12.50 1.90
N PRO A 35 9.07 11.44 2.11
CA PRO A 35 9.09 10.30 1.20
C PRO A 35 7.76 9.54 1.15
N GLN A 36 7.03 9.46 2.28
CA GLN A 36 5.71 8.85 2.32
C GLN A 36 4.70 9.58 1.42
N GLN A 37 4.66 10.91 1.47
CA GLN A 37 3.76 11.72 0.65
C GLN A 37 4.13 11.71 -0.83
N LEU A 38 5.42 11.74 -1.15
CA LEU A 38 5.88 11.65 -2.54
C LEU A 38 5.46 10.34 -3.18
N SER A 39 5.80 9.23 -2.53
CA SER A 39 5.42 7.91 -3.02
C SER A 39 3.90 7.71 -3.03
N GLY A 40 3.18 8.32 -2.09
CA GLY A 40 1.72 8.28 -2.00
C GLY A 40 1.00 8.85 -3.23
N LYS A 41 1.67 9.67 -4.05
CA LYS A 41 1.11 10.14 -5.33
C LYS A 41 0.83 9.01 -6.32
N LEU A 42 1.51 7.87 -6.19
CA LEU A 42 1.22 6.67 -6.98
C LEU A 42 -0.22 6.15 -6.78
N SER A 43 -0.81 6.39 -5.61
CA SER A 43 -2.18 5.99 -5.33
C SER A 43 -3.23 6.69 -6.20
N ILE A 44 -2.89 7.81 -6.84
CA ILE A 44 -3.78 8.51 -7.80
C ILE A 44 -4.16 7.55 -8.95
N LEU A 45 -3.22 6.72 -9.39
CA LEU A 45 -3.47 5.74 -10.45
C LEU A 45 -4.54 4.72 -10.02
N SER A 46 -4.37 4.11 -8.83
CA SER A 46 -5.35 3.12 -8.36
C SER A 46 -6.72 3.74 -8.08
N LYS A 47 -6.78 4.96 -7.56
CA LYS A 47 -8.04 5.69 -7.34
C LYS A 47 -8.75 6.02 -8.65
N GLY A 48 -8.00 6.43 -9.68
CA GLY A 48 -8.55 6.67 -11.02
C GLY A 48 -9.18 5.41 -11.62
N PHE A 49 -8.50 4.26 -11.53
CA PHE A 49 -9.08 2.99 -11.99
C PHE A 49 -10.27 2.54 -11.12
N SER A 50 -10.20 2.74 -9.80
CA SER A 50 -11.30 2.39 -8.89
C SER A 50 -12.58 3.17 -9.19
N SER A 51 -12.48 4.44 -9.59
CA SER A 51 -13.66 5.26 -9.94
C SER A 51 -14.41 4.73 -11.17
N VAL A 52 -13.72 4.04 -12.08
CA VAL A 52 -14.32 3.38 -13.24
C VAL A 52 -14.83 1.98 -12.91
N LEU A 53 -14.07 1.23 -12.07
CA LEU A 53 -14.42 -0.14 -11.71
C LEU A 53 -15.64 -0.20 -10.76
N LEU A 54 -15.78 0.73 -9.83
CA LEU A 54 -16.84 0.70 -8.83
C LEU A 54 -18.24 0.66 -9.46
N PRO A 55 -18.61 1.54 -10.43
CA PRO A 55 -19.90 1.47 -11.09
C PRO A 55 -20.09 0.20 -11.91
N SER A 56 -19.02 -0.30 -12.57
CA SER A 56 -19.12 -1.52 -13.37
C SER A 56 -19.41 -2.76 -12.52
N ILE A 57 -18.87 -2.80 -11.30
CA ILE A 57 -19.11 -3.88 -10.33
C ILE A 57 -20.51 -3.76 -9.71
N SER A 58 -20.97 -2.56 -9.38
CA SER A 58 -22.26 -2.34 -8.71
C SER A 58 -23.47 -2.54 -9.62
N ASN A 59 -23.34 -2.26 -10.93
CA ASN A 59 -24.45 -2.38 -11.89
C ASN A 59 -24.78 -3.83 -12.31
N THR A 60 -24.07 -4.81 -11.79
CA THR A 60 -24.19 -6.22 -12.19
C THR A 60 -25.05 -7.07 -11.24
N GLU A 61 -26.05 -6.48 -10.57
CA GLU A 61 -27.09 -7.27 -9.91
C GLU A 61 -27.80 -8.18 -10.93
N GLY A 62 -27.29 -9.41 -11.11
CA GLY A 62 -27.92 -10.45 -11.91
C GLY A 62 -27.18 -10.96 -13.15
N ARG A 63 -26.17 -10.28 -13.64
CA ARG A 63 -25.28 -10.83 -14.69
C ARG A 63 -23.87 -10.86 -14.12
N GLY A 64 -23.31 -12.07 -13.96
CA GLY A 64 -21.98 -12.25 -13.39
C GLY A 64 -21.04 -11.18 -13.93
N VAL A 65 -20.52 -10.34 -13.00
CA VAL A 65 -19.50 -9.35 -13.32
C VAL A 65 -18.54 -10.03 -14.26
N GLN A 66 -18.34 -9.48 -15.44
CA GLN A 66 -17.18 -9.90 -16.21
C GLN A 66 -15.98 -9.57 -15.33
N ASN A 67 -15.55 -10.56 -14.54
CA ASN A 67 -14.31 -10.52 -13.76
C ASN A 67 -13.12 -10.11 -14.64
N SER A 68 -13.32 -10.03 -15.96
CA SER A 68 -12.38 -9.64 -16.99
C SER A 68 -11.76 -8.26 -16.73
N ASP A 69 -12.57 -7.23 -16.42
CA ASP A 69 -12.07 -5.86 -16.30
C ASP A 69 -11.29 -5.66 -15.02
N LEU A 70 -11.79 -6.21 -13.90
CA LEU A 70 -11.05 -6.25 -12.64
C LEU A 70 -9.74 -7.04 -12.81
N LEU A 71 -9.81 -8.20 -13.48
CA LEU A 71 -8.65 -9.06 -13.73
C LEU A 71 -7.63 -8.37 -14.63
N LEU A 72 -8.07 -7.67 -15.66
CA LEU A 72 -7.20 -6.92 -16.56
C LEU A 72 -6.54 -5.78 -15.81
N THR A 73 -7.28 -5.04 -15.00
CA THR A 73 -6.74 -3.94 -14.18
C THR A 73 -5.71 -4.46 -13.17
N ILE A 74 -6.00 -5.54 -12.47
CA ILE A 74 -5.05 -6.16 -11.53
C ILE A 74 -3.78 -6.60 -12.26
N LYS A 75 -3.89 -7.23 -13.43
CA LYS A 75 -2.74 -7.62 -14.26
C LYS A 75 -1.89 -6.41 -14.66
N LEU A 76 -2.52 -5.34 -15.12
CA LEU A 76 -1.81 -4.09 -15.45
C LEU A 76 -1.03 -3.54 -14.27
N PHE A 77 -1.63 -3.50 -13.09
CA PHE A 77 -0.94 -3.01 -11.88
C PHE A 77 0.20 -3.93 -11.44
N ILE A 78 0.05 -5.24 -11.59
CA ILE A 78 1.09 -6.21 -11.23
C ILE A 78 2.28 -6.15 -12.18
N PHE A 79 2.06 -5.97 -13.49
CA PHE A 79 3.13 -6.04 -14.50
C PHE A 79 3.68 -4.66 -14.90
N LEU A 80 2.82 -3.68 -15.15
CA LEU A 80 3.24 -2.38 -15.65
C LEU A 80 3.81 -1.50 -14.54
N LEU A 81 3.18 -1.49 -13.38
CA LEU A 81 3.59 -0.61 -12.29
C LEU A 81 5.01 -0.92 -11.77
N PRO A 82 5.44 -2.18 -11.55
CA PRO A 82 6.81 -2.47 -11.16
C PRO A 82 7.84 -1.98 -12.18
N VAL A 83 7.57 -2.11 -13.48
CA VAL A 83 8.50 -1.61 -14.52
C VAL A 83 8.70 -0.11 -14.39
N LEU A 84 7.62 0.66 -14.19
CA LEU A 84 7.70 2.10 -13.94
C LEU A 84 8.45 2.41 -12.63
N LEU A 85 8.20 1.63 -11.58
CA LEU A 85 8.86 1.83 -10.29
C LEU A 85 10.36 1.53 -10.36
N PHE A 86 10.76 0.46 -11.02
CA PHE A 86 12.18 0.13 -11.21
C PHE A 86 12.91 1.23 -12.00
N SER A 87 12.29 1.77 -13.05
CA SER A 87 12.90 2.90 -13.79
C SER A 87 13.05 4.14 -12.89
N MET A 88 12.08 4.39 -12.01
CA MET A 88 12.16 5.50 -11.05
C MET A 88 13.32 5.32 -10.04
N PHE A 89 13.64 4.11 -9.58
CA PHE A 89 14.72 3.89 -8.61
C PHE A 89 16.06 4.47 -9.05
N TYR A 90 16.36 4.41 -10.35
CA TYR A 90 17.59 4.98 -10.89
C TYR A 90 17.59 6.51 -10.94
N ILE A 91 16.42 7.12 -10.98
CA ILE A 91 16.27 8.57 -11.11
C ILE A 91 16.10 9.25 -9.74
N LEU A 92 15.76 8.49 -8.68
CA LEU A 92 15.43 9.05 -7.36
C LEU A 92 16.55 9.91 -6.76
N ASP A 93 17.80 9.47 -6.86
CA ASP A 93 18.94 10.23 -6.35
C ASP A 93 19.06 11.61 -7.03
N TYR A 94 19.00 11.63 -8.36
CA TYR A 94 19.05 12.87 -9.14
C TYR A 94 17.85 13.77 -8.84
N PHE A 95 16.67 13.17 -8.68
CA PHE A 95 15.45 13.89 -8.32
C PHE A 95 15.57 14.55 -6.94
N LEU A 96 16.06 13.84 -5.92
CA LEU A 96 16.23 14.38 -4.58
C LEU A 96 17.31 15.48 -4.54
N ILE A 97 18.41 15.33 -5.29
CA ILE A 97 19.44 16.37 -5.41
C ILE A 97 18.85 17.65 -6.03
N LEU A 98 18.04 17.53 -7.07
CA LEU A 98 17.41 18.68 -7.73
C LEU A 98 16.34 19.34 -6.85
N TRP A 99 15.61 18.55 -6.05
CA TRP A 99 14.47 19.06 -5.29
C TRP A 99 14.82 19.55 -3.89
N ILE A 100 15.70 18.84 -3.16
CA ILE A 100 16.08 19.18 -1.78
C ILE A 100 17.47 19.80 -1.74
N GLY A 101 18.36 19.47 -2.69
CA GLY A 101 19.75 19.89 -2.72
C GLY A 101 20.72 18.72 -2.44
N ILE A 102 22.03 18.99 -2.61
CA ILE A 102 23.09 17.98 -2.52
C ILE A 102 23.21 17.37 -1.11
N ASN A 103 22.84 18.12 -0.07
CA ASN A 103 23.02 17.71 1.34
C ASN A 103 21.77 17.09 1.96
N TYR A 104 20.90 16.43 1.18
CA TYR A 104 19.73 15.76 1.76
C TYR A 104 20.14 14.57 2.65
N PRO A 105 19.40 14.28 3.74
CA PRO A 105 19.67 13.09 4.58
C PRO A 105 19.47 11.81 3.77
N ILE A 106 20.48 10.93 3.76
CA ILE A 106 20.43 9.64 3.03
C ILE A 106 19.25 8.75 3.46
N GLU A 107 18.75 8.97 4.68
CA GLU A 107 17.56 8.29 5.21
C GLU A 107 16.31 8.57 4.37
N ILE A 108 16.18 9.78 3.81
CA ILE A 108 15.06 10.15 2.93
C ILE A 108 15.02 9.24 1.70
N LEU A 109 16.18 8.98 1.08
CA LEU A 109 16.26 8.10 -0.08
C LEU A 109 15.87 6.65 0.29
N LYS A 110 16.41 6.13 1.39
CA LYS A 110 16.08 4.78 1.87
C LYS A 110 14.58 4.65 2.16
N LEU A 111 14.00 5.61 2.87
CA LEU A 111 12.58 5.65 3.17
C LEU A 111 11.74 5.76 1.90
N LEU A 112 12.15 6.59 0.93
CA LEU A 112 11.43 6.76 -0.33
C LEU A 112 11.39 5.46 -1.13
N LYS A 113 12.50 4.73 -1.20
CA LYS A 113 12.55 3.40 -1.83
C LYS A 113 11.56 2.43 -1.17
N ILE A 114 11.55 2.35 0.18
CA ILE A 114 10.61 1.50 0.92
C ILE A 114 9.16 1.93 0.64
N PHE A 115 8.85 3.21 0.73
CA PHE A 115 7.48 3.71 0.54
C PHE A 115 6.95 3.54 -0.88
N ILE A 116 7.79 3.58 -1.90
CA ILE A 116 7.39 3.24 -3.27
C ILE A 116 6.85 1.81 -3.32
N ILE A 117 7.52 0.87 -2.65
CA ILE A 117 7.08 -0.51 -2.58
C ILE A 117 5.79 -0.65 -1.76
N VAL A 118 5.73 0.01 -0.60
CA VAL A 118 4.50 0.07 0.21
C VAL A 118 3.31 0.52 -0.63
N ASN A 119 3.48 1.61 -1.40
CA ASN A 119 2.41 2.14 -2.23
C ASN A 119 2.06 1.24 -3.42
N TRP A 120 3.00 0.48 -3.96
CA TRP A 120 2.69 -0.53 -4.97
C TRP A 120 1.74 -1.59 -4.42
N PHE A 121 2.04 -2.17 -3.24
CA PHE A 121 1.13 -3.11 -2.57
C PHE A 121 -0.21 -2.45 -2.21
N ALA A 122 -0.18 -1.22 -1.71
CA ALA A 122 -1.37 -0.45 -1.39
C ALA A 122 -2.27 -0.22 -2.63
N CYS A 123 -1.69 0.08 -3.80
CA CYS A 123 -2.44 0.23 -5.04
C CYS A 123 -3.20 -1.05 -5.42
N ILE A 124 -2.53 -2.21 -5.36
CA ILE A 124 -3.16 -3.51 -5.64
C ILE A 124 -4.23 -3.80 -4.59
N SER A 125 -3.92 -3.60 -3.30
CA SER A 125 -4.84 -3.80 -2.18
C SER A 125 -6.10 -2.96 -2.32
N HIS A 126 -5.97 -1.71 -2.77
CA HIS A 126 -7.08 -0.79 -3.02
C HIS A 126 -8.06 -1.28 -4.09
N LEU A 127 -7.58 -1.96 -5.15
CA LEU A 127 -8.46 -2.56 -6.15
C LEU A 127 -9.34 -3.67 -5.55
N PHE A 128 -8.80 -4.44 -4.60
CA PHE A 128 -9.61 -5.43 -3.87
C PHE A 128 -10.61 -4.77 -2.92
N VAL A 129 -10.26 -3.66 -2.26
CA VAL A 129 -11.21 -2.87 -1.46
C VAL A 129 -12.38 -2.42 -2.34
N THR A 130 -12.08 -1.84 -3.51
CA THR A 130 -13.10 -1.41 -4.48
C THR A 130 -14.01 -2.57 -4.90
N TYR A 131 -13.46 -3.78 -5.07
CA TYR A 131 -14.27 -4.97 -5.36
C TYR A 131 -15.21 -5.32 -4.20
N TYR A 132 -14.74 -5.28 -2.94
CA TYR A 132 -15.59 -5.53 -1.78
C TYR A 132 -16.70 -4.48 -1.63
N GLU A 133 -16.39 -3.22 -1.92
CA GLU A 133 -17.35 -2.12 -1.89
C GLU A 133 -18.41 -2.26 -2.99
N GLY A 134 -17.97 -2.45 -4.24
CA GLY A 134 -18.87 -2.60 -5.39
C GLY A 134 -19.74 -3.85 -5.32
N SER A 135 -19.26 -4.93 -4.73
CA SER A 135 -20.02 -6.18 -4.52
C SER A 135 -20.92 -6.19 -3.26
N GLY A 136 -21.03 -5.05 -2.56
CA GLY A 136 -21.82 -4.95 -1.33
C GLY A 136 -21.24 -5.70 -0.11
N ASN A 137 -20.03 -6.25 -0.23
CA ASN A 137 -19.37 -7.04 0.83
C ASN A 137 -18.46 -6.19 1.74
N VAL A 138 -18.77 -4.91 1.95
CA VAL A 138 -17.99 -3.97 2.78
C VAL A 138 -17.70 -4.54 4.17
N LYS A 139 -18.68 -5.21 4.79
CA LYS A 139 -18.53 -5.85 6.10
C LYS A 139 -17.34 -6.82 6.16
N LYS A 140 -17.09 -7.59 5.09
CA LYS A 140 -15.98 -8.56 5.06
C LYS A 140 -14.63 -7.83 5.07
N ASN A 141 -14.49 -6.78 4.26
CA ASN A 141 -13.27 -5.97 4.26
C ASN A 141 -13.02 -5.31 5.61
N THR A 142 -14.06 -4.67 6.19
CA THR A 142 -13.97 -4.03 7.50
C THR A 142 -13.59 -5.01 8.60
N ASN A 143 -14.12 -6.24 8.58
CA ASN A 143 -13.74 -7.28 9.55
C ASN A 143 -12.26 -7.68 9.44
N ILE A 144 -11.70 -7.73 8.21
CA ILE A 144 -10.26 -7.99 8.00
C ILE A 144 -9.45 -6.86 8.63
N GLU A 145 -9.85 -5.60 8.41
CA GLU A 145 -9.18 -4.43 8.97
C GLU A 145 -9.23 -4.43 10.52
N ILE A 146 -10.40 -4.71 11.10
CA ILE A 146 -10.57 -4.81 12.57
C ILE A 146 -9.68 -5.90 13.15
N LEU A 147 -9.66 -7.08 12.53
CA LEU A 147 -8.86 -8.22 13.01
C LEU A 147 -7.36 -7.92 12.99
N PHE A 148 -6.90 -7.19 12.00
CA PHE A 148 -5.48 -6.85 11.85
C PHE A 148 -5.04 -5.66 12.71
N LEU A 149 -5.96 -4.78 13.10
CA LEU A 149 -5.66 -3.55 13.83
C LEU A 149 -4.79 -3.75 15.10
N PRO A 150 -5.08 -4.72 15.99
CA PRO A 150 -4.27 -4.93 17.19
C PRO A 150 -2.82 -5.31 16.85
N ILE A 151 -2.62 -6.16 15.84
CA ILE A 151 -1.29 -6.59 15.39
C ILE A 151 -0.51 -5.38 14.86
N PHE A 152 -1.17 -4.54 14.06
CA PHE A 152 -0.57 -3.31 13.53
C PHE A 152 -0.17 -2.34 14.65
N ILE A 153 -1.06 -2.07 15.63
CA ILE A 153 -0.77 -1.16 16.74
C ILE A 153 0.42 -1.65 17.55
N ILE A 154 0.48 -2.94 17.89
CA ILE A 154 1.61 -3.51 18.63
C ILE A 154 2.90 -3.36 17.82
N SER A 155 2.88 -3.72 16.55
CA SER A 155 4.06 -3.67 15.67
C SER A 155 4.60 -2.24 15.51
N ILE A 156 3.72 -1.24 15.33
CA ILE A 156 4.12 0.14 15.14
C ILE A 156 4.65 0.77 16.44
N ILE A 157 4.10 0.40 17.61
CA ILE A 157 4.62 0.83 18.91
C ILE A 157 6.01 0.26 19.16
N LEU A 158 6.23 -1.04 18.89
CA LEU A 158 7.55 -1.67 19.03
C LEU A 158 8.59 -1.02 18.10
N ALA A 159 8.20 -0.71 16.85
CA ALA A 159 9.05 0.01 15.92
C ALA A 159 9.36 1.45 16.40
N ALA A 160 8.40 2.15 16.99
CA ALA A 160 8.60 3.49 17.53
C ALA A 160 9.56 3.50 18.75
N ILE A 161 9.46 2.50 19.62
CA ILE A 161 10.36 2.34 20.77
C ILE A 161 11.81 2.10 20.32
N SER A 162 12.01 1.39 19.20
CA SER A 162 13.35 1.18 18.61
C SER A 162 13.97 2.45 18.02
N LYS A 163 13.22 3.56 17.93
CA LYS A 163 13.62 4.86 17.37
C LYS A 163 14.14 4.78 15.92
N SER A 164 13.74 3.77 15.17
CA SER A 164 14.18 3.55 13.78
C SER A 164 13.05 3.88 12.79
N LEU A 165 13.22 4.95 12.00
CA LEU A 165 12.27 5.32 10.94
C LEU A 165 12.16 4.25 9.86
N ILE A 166 13.26 3.54 9.58
CA ILE A 166 13.30 2.44 8.61
C ILE A 166 12.43 1.28 9.11
N LEU A 167 12.54 0.91 10.40
CA LEU A 167 11.70 -0.13 10.98
C LEU A 167 10.21 0.23 10.90
N MET A 168 9.86 1.49 11.15
CA MET A 168 8.48 1.94 11.00
C MET A 168 7.98 1.82 9.56
N ALA A 169 8.81 2.16 8.57
CA ALA A 169 8.47 1.98 7.16
C ALA A 169 8.33 0.50 6.78
N ILE A 170 9.16 -0.40 7.35
CA ILE A 170 9.03 -1.86 7.17
C ILE A 170 7.72 -2.39 7.78
N VAL A 171 7.30 -1.88 8.94
CA VAL A 171 5.99 -2.23 9.53
C VAL A 171 4.84 -1.80 8.59
N MET A 172 4.94 -0.63 7.96
CA MET A 172 3.95 -0.19 6.96
C MET A 172 3.94 -1.11 5.73
N LEU A 173 5.12 -1.58 5.29
CA LEU A 173 5.21 -2.58 4.23
C LEU A 173 4.50 -3.89 4.66
N GLY A 174 4.83 -4.39 5.83
CA GLY A 174 4.22 -5.61 6.39
C GLY A 174 2.70 -5.50 6.48
N LYS A 175 2.18 -4.34 6.89
CA LYS A 175 0.75 -4.04 6.92
C LYS A 175 0.11 -4.23 5.53
N GLU A 176 0.65 -3.60 4.50
CA GLU A 176 0.05 -3.68 3.15
C GLU A 176 0.11 -5.09 2.57
N VAL A 177 1.25 -5.78 2.74
CA VAL A 177 1.42 -7.17 2.28
C VAL A 177 0.44 -8.10 2.98
N PHE A 178 0.28 -7.96 4.30
CA PHE A 178 -0.61 -8.81 5.08
C PHE A 178 -2.09 -8.56 4.80
N LEU A 179 -2.49 -7.29 4.68
CA LEU A 179 -3.86 -6.94 4.30
C LEU A 179 -4.18 -7.43 2.89
N LEU A 180 -3.25 -7.29 1.94
CA LEU A 180 -3.42 -7.85 0.60
C LEU A 180 -3.59 -9.37 0.65
N PHE A 181 -2.79 -10.07 1.44
CA PHE A 181 -2.91 -11.52 1.62
C PHE A 181 -4.28 -11.90 2.15
N LEU A 182 -4.76 -11.28 3.22
CA LEU A 182 -6.07 -11.59 3.81
C LEU A 182 -7.23 -11.28 2.85
N ARG A 183 -7.17 -10.16 2.11
CA ARG A 183 -8.19 -9.79 1.13
C ARG A 183 -8.25 -10.78 -0.03
N THR A 184 -7.10 -11.20 -0.54
CA THR A 184 -7.03 -12.14 -1.66
C THR A 184 -7.37 -13.57 -1.23
N PHE A 185 -6.97 -14.02 -0.04
CA PHE A 185 -7.27 -15.34 0.48
C PHE A 185 -8.78 -15.63 0.50
N ASN A 186 -9.58 -14.65 0.89
CA ASN A 186 -11.04 -14.76 0.88
C ASN A 186 -11.67 -14.79 -0.53
N LEU A 187 -10.90 -14.47 -1.57
CA LEU A 187 -11.35 -14.41 -2.97
C LEU A 187 -10.74 -15.51 -3.84
N ILE A 188 -9.87 -16.36 -3.29
CA ILE A 188 -9.14 -17.41 -4.02
C ILE A 188 -10.05 -18.26 -4.91
N ASN A 189 -11.21 -18.66 -4.38
CA ASN A 189 -12.16 -19.50 -5.10
C ASN A 189 -12.94 -18.75 -6.20
N LYS A 190 -12.88 -17.41 -6.22
CA LYS A 190 -13.63 -16.57 -7.17
C LYS A 190 -12.77 -15.98 -8.28
N ILE A 191 -11.48 -15.78 -8.02
CA ILE A 191 -10.57 -15.06 -8.92
C ILE A 191 -9.33 -15.92 -9.21
N LYS A 192 -9.24 -16.47 -10.44
CA LYS A 192 -8.16 -17.39 -10.88
C LYS A 192 -6.73 -16.80 -10.93
N ILE A 193 -6.56 -15.50 -10.66
CA ILE A 193 -5.26 -14.80 -10.81
C ILE A 193 -4.43 -14.77 -9.52
N ILE A 194 -5.01 -15.13 -8.40
CA ILE A 194 -4.39 -14.98 -7.09
C ILE A 194 -3.00 -15.64 -6.98
N PRO A 195 -2.73 -16.83 -7.54
CA PRO A 195 -1.38 -17.42 -7.47
C PRO A 195 -0.29 -16.55 -8.12
N SER A 196 -0.61 -15.89 -9.22
CA SER A 196 0.36 -15.01 -9.91
C SER A 196 0.66 -13.74 -9.12
N VAL A 197 -0.32 -13.19 -8.39
CA VAL A 197 -0.12 -12.02 -7.50
C VAL A 197 0.89 -12.36 -6.41
N TYR A 198 0.78 -13.52 -5.78
CA TYR A 198 1.72 -13.96 -4.73
C TYR A 198 3.12 -14.21 -5.29
N PHE A 199 3.21 -14.91 -6.41
CA PHE A 199 4.50 -15.21 -7.03
C PHE A 199 5.27 -13.94 -7.39
N ILE A 200 4.60 -12.96 -8.01
CA ILE A 200 5.23 -11.70 -8.41
C ILE A 200 5.54 -10.84 -7.19
N SER A 201 4.68 -10.81 -6.16
CA SER A 201 4.97 -10.06 -4.94
C SER A 201 6.18 -10.63 -4.19
N ILE A 202 6.35 -11.95 -4.14
CA ILE A 202 7.54 -12.59 -3.58
C ILE A 202 8.78 -12.25 -4.41
N LEU A 203 8.67 -12.29 -5.74
CA LEU A 203 9.77 -11.99 -6.65
C LEU A 203 10.23 -10.53 -6.53
N VAL A 204 9.29 -9.59 -6.40
CA VAL A 204 9.58 -8.17 -6.15
C VAL A 204 10.23 -7.97 -4.78
N ILE A 205 9.76 -8.64 -3.73
CA ILE A 205 10.40 -8.56 -2.41
C ILE A 205 11.82 -9.10 -2.47
N LEU A 206 12.07 -10.24 -3.14
CA LEU A 206 13.40 -10.83 -3.27
C LEU A 206 14.37 -9.94 -4.07
N THR A 207 13.92 -9.34 -5.18
CA THR A 207 14.74 -8.40 -5.95
C THR A 207 15.09 -7.15 -5.14
N LEU A 208 14.19 -6.71 -4.27
CA LEU A 208 14.43 -5.56 -3.40
C LEU A 208 15.46 -5.84 -2.31
N PHE A 209 15.48 -7.06 -1.74
CA PHE A 209 16.55 -7.47 -0.83
C PHE A 209 17.94 -7.44 -1.48
N TYR A 210 18.01 -7.58 -2.80
CA TYR A 210 19.28 -7.49 -3.53
C TYR A 210 19.75 -6.03 -3.75
N PHE A 211 18.84 -5.05 -3.75
CA PHE A 211 19.13 -3.62 -3.97
C PHE A 211 19.23 -2.78 -2.68
N PHE A 212 19.00 -3.36 -1.51
CA PHE A 212 19.22 -2.76 -0.18
C PHE A 212 20.51 -3.24 0.45
#